data_e180a162a536342fb70cdf68ef062872
#
_entry.id   e180a162a536342fb70cdf68ef062872
#
_cell.length_a   1.000
_cell.length_b   1.000
_cell.length_c   1.000
_cell.angle_alpha   90.00
_cell.angle_beta   90.00
_cell.angle_gamma   90.00
#
_symmetry.space_group_name_H-M   'P 1'
#
loop_
_entity.id
_entity.type
_entity.pdbx_description
1 polymer ?
#
loop_
_entity_poly.entity_id
_entity_poly.type
_entity_poly.pdbx_seq_one_letter_code
_entity_poly.pdbx_strand_id
1 'polypeptide(L)'
;GLISPFEEADASECLKIHRIRSKWSQEGRLVTESAEDLQLEPSWAYWQVNSTRYGQIGSMPVKGYFPFGAVEDTKAGVVWAAQLAIECSWQMEFYRRDDGMAFSGGLADREFGQWMKTIKPGESFTTPEAILTVCCSDERAGSTVDYACQRLTQYAQKYVNAAPESEQHLPILFNEYCTTWGLPSHENIKGILEAVKERVLNILLLTVAGLLRKVYTGAAAWVTMYHLIVFSQKVLVQSAMIFARQAVKPGIWFEIDNVGRDSHVYSEREDLMLHRDGKVLTTKERRFFDMCNPDAIAYLTDKVIGQLKK
;
A
#
# COMPACT_ATOMS: atom_id res chain seq x y z
N GLY A 1 -6.35 -12.42 15.73
CA GLY A 1 -7.30 -13.53 15.88
C GLY A 1 -6.66 -14.86 15.52
N LEU A 2 -7.17 -15.90 16.10
CA LEU A 2 -6.79 -17.29 15.87
C LEU A 2 -7.93 -18.01 15.17
N ILE A 3 -7.61 -18.73 14.10
CA ILE A 3 -8.55 -19.64 13.43
C ILE A 3 -7.92 -21.03 13.47
N SER A 4 -8.68 -22.00 13.92
CA SER A 4 -8.30 -23.40 13.93
C SER A 4 -9.36 -24.20 13.17
N PRO A 5 -9.37 -24.09 11.83
CA PRO A 5 -10.45 -24.65 11.01
C PRO A 5 -10.40 -26.17 10.86
N PHE A 6 -9.27 -26.80 11.17
CA PHE A 6 -9.03 -28.21 10.91
C PHE A 6 -8.75 -28.96 12.21
N GLU A 7 -9.58 -29.94 12.51
CA GLU A 7 -9.43 -30.83 13.66
C GLU A 7 -9.03 -32.26 13.21
N GLU A 8 -8.94 -32.52 11.91
CA GLU A 8 -8.62 -33.84 11.42
C GLU A 8 -7.13 -34.16 11.56
N ALA A 9 -6.84 -35.33 12.05
CA ALA A 9 -5.49 -35.84 12.31
C ALA A 9 -4.61 -35.94 11.05
N ASP A 10 -5.18 -35.96 9.88
CA ASP A 10 -4.48 -36.19 8.63
C ASP A 10 -4.54 -34.96 7.72
N ALA A 11 -3.86 -33.90 8.17
CA ALA A 11 -3.66 -32.71 7.37
C ALA A 11 -2.56 -32.85 6.30
N SER A 12 -1.85 -34.00 6.30
CA SER A 12 -0.81 -34.28 5.33
C SER A 12 -1.41 -34.42 3.93
N GLU A 13 -0.67 -33.91 2.93
CA GLU A 13 -1.00 -33.96 1.51
C GLU A 13 -2.28 -33.22 1.08
N CYS A 14 -3.14 -32.77 1.99
CA CYS A 14 -4.38 -32.11 1.62
C CYS A 14 -4.42 -30.61 1.92
N LEU A 15 -3.58 -30.09 2.81
CA LEU A 15 -3.59 -28.67 3.16
C LEU A 15 -2.64 -27.85 2.30
N LYS A 16 -3.17 -26.79 1.71
CA LYS A 16 -2.41 -25.78 0.98
C LYS A 16 -2.55 -24.42 1.63
N ILE A 17 -1.44 -23.72 1.69
CA ILE A 17 -1.32 -22.37 2.23
C ILE A 17 -1.13 -21.41 1.06
N HIS A 18 -1.98 -20.39 1.01
CA HIS A 18 -1.95 -19.37 -0.03
C HIS A 18 -1.54 -18.04 0.57
N ARG A 19 -0.57 -17.39 -0.07
CA ARG A 19 -0.08 -16.06 0.26
C ARG A 19 0.06 -15.24 -1.00
N ILE A 20 -0.05 -13.91 -0.89
CA ILE A 20 0.11 -13.03 -2.05
C ILE A 20 1.40 -12.23 -1.85
N ARG A 21 2.36 -12.44 -2.73
CA ARG A 21 3.62 -11.68 -2.75
C ARG A 21 3.41 -10.32 -3.42
N SER A 22 4.12 -9.33 -2.87
CA SER A 22 4.13 -7.97 -3.39
C SER A 22 5.56 -7.45 -3.40
N LYS A 23 6.18 -7.45 -4.57
CA LYS A 23 7.44 -6.74 -4.79
C LYS A 23 7.19 -5.63 -5.80
N TRP A 24 7.95 -4.55 -5.70
CA TRP A 24 7.84 -3.43 -6.60
C TRP A 24 7.86 -3.87 -8.07
N SER A 25 6.88 -3.43 -8.86
CA SER A 25 6.61 -3.83 -10.25
C SER A 25 6.30 -5.33 -10.46
N GLN A 26 5.96 -6.06 -9.40
CA GLN A 26 5.60 -7.49 -9.44
C GLN A 26 4.54 -7.81 -8.38
N GLU A 27 3.66 -6.87 -8.12
CA GLU A 27 2.62 -6.96 -7.11
C GLU A 27 1.54 -7.98 -7.48
N GLY A 28 0.93 -8.58 -6.47
CA GLY A 28 -0.25 -9.43 -6.64
C GLY A 28 0.04 -10.87 -7.10
N ARG A 29 1.22 -11.41 -6.83
CA ARG A 29 1.53 -12.81 -7.18
C ARG A 29 1.04 -13.78 -6.11
N LEU A 30 0.03 -14.57 -6.43
CA LEU A 30 -0.41 -15.68 -5.61
C LEU A 30 0.68 -16.77 -5.56
N VAL A 31 0.98 -17.24 -4.36
CA VAL A 31 1.88 -18.37 -4.10
C VAL A 31 1.12 -19.39 -3.27
N THR A 32 1.13 -20.62 -3.74
CA THR A 32 0.52 -21.77 -3.10
C THR A 32 1.63 -22.74 -2.70
N GLU A 33 1.65 -23.12 -1.44
CA GLU A 33 2.63 -24.06 -0.88
C GLU A 33 1.86 -25.10 -0.06
N SER A 34 2.31 -26.35 -0.05
CA SER A 34 1.75 -27.35 0.82
C SER A 34 2.17 -27.13 2.29
N ALA A 35 1.50 -27.77 3.21
CA ALA A 35 1.92 -27.76 4.62
C ALA A 35 3.33 -28.35 4.76
N GLU A 36 3.66 -29.38 3.96
CA GLU A 36 4.95 -30.04 3.91
C GLU A 36 6.06 -29.12 3.36
N ASP A 37 5.79 -28.36 2.28
CA ASP A 37 6.74 -27.37 1.75
C ASP A 37 7.14 -26.32 2.79
N LEU A 38 6.23 -26.04 3.72
CA LEU A 38 6.45 -25.09 4.81
C LEU A 38 6.92 -25.76 6.11
N GLN A 39 7.18 -27.06 6.10
CA GLN A 39 7.59 -27.85 7.27
C GLN A 39 6.58 -27.75 8.43
N LEU A 40 5.29 -27.73 8.09
CA LEU A 40 4.19 -27.67 9.05
C LEU A 40 3.60 -29.06 9.35
N GLU A 41 4.33 -30.13 9.11
CA GLU A 41 3.93 -31.47 9.44
C GLU A 41 3.87 -31.71 10.96
N PRO A 42 3.14 -32.72 11.44
CA PRO A 42 3.13 -33.07 12.84
C PRO A 42 4.54 -33.39 13.35
N SER A 43 4.92 -32.83 14.48
CA SER A 43 6.16 -33.17 15.16
C SER A 43 5.98 -34.40 16.04
N TRP A 44 7.04 -35.21 16.21
CA TRP A 44 7.08 -36.26 17.21
C TRP A 44 6.98 -35.73 18.66
N ALA A 45 7.25 -34.46 18.85
CA ALA A 45 7.15 -33.77 20.13
C ALA A 45 5.84 -32.96 20.17
N TYR A 46 4.85 -33.43 20.88
CA TYR A 46 3.50 -32.84 20.99
C TYR A 46 3.48 -31.35 21.37
N TRP A 47 4.47 -30.88 22.10
CA TRP A 47 4.56 -29.47 22.56
C TRP A 47 5.26 -28.55 21.55
N GLN A 48 5.80 -29.09 20.48
CA GLN A 48 6.42 -28.25 19.44
C GLN A 48 5.36 -27.75 18.47
N VAL A 49 5.32 -26.43 18.34
CA VAL A 49 4.49 -25.76 17.36
C VAL A 49 5.37 -25.33 16.21
N ASN A 50 5.26 -26.02 15.10
CA ASN A 50 5.90 -25.59 13.86
C ASN A 50 5.07 -24.44 13.25
N SER A 51 5.72 -23.35 12.90
CA SER A 51 5.05 -22.17 12.37
C SER A 51 5.79 -21.51 11.24
N THR A 52 5.05 -20.86 10.36
CA THR A 52 5.56 -19.95 9.34
C THR A 52 4.95 -18.57 9.55
N ARG A 53 5.81 -17.60 9.86
CA ARG A 53 5.44 -16.21 10.09
C ARG A 53 5.85 -15.36 8.90
N TYR A 54 5.01 -14.42 8.50
CA TYR A 54 5.31 -13.40 7.50
C TYR A 54 4.57 -12.11 7.85
N GLY A 55 5.00 -11.01 7.27
CA GLY A 55 4.43 -9.71 7.56
C GLY A 55 5.26 -8.59 6.98
N GLN A 56 4.96 -7.38 7.40
CA GLN A 56 5.68 -6.18 7.00
C GLN A 56 5.90 -5.26 8.18
N ILE A 57 7.10 -4.71 8.28
CA ILE A 57 7.46 -3.70 9.27
C ILE A 57 7.64 -2.36 8.56
N GLY A 58 7.00 -1.32 9.10
CA GLY A 58 7.05 0.03 8.56
C GLY A 58 5.72 0.54 8.02
N SER A 59 5.77 1.65 7.30
CA SER A 59 4.61 2.37 6.81
C SER A 59 4.06 1.86 5.46
N MET A 60 4.72 0.86 4.84
CA MET A 60 4.22 0.24 3.61
C MET A 60 3.73 -1.18 3.90
N PRO A 61 2.43 -1.39 4.09
CA PRO A 61 1.91 -2.69 4.52
C PRO A 61 2.05 -3.79 3.46
N VAL A 62 2.25 -3.45 2.20
CA VAL A 62 2.31 -4.40 1.07
C VAL A 62 3.66 -4.46 0.36
N LYS A 63 4.75 -4.27 1.07
CA LYS A 63 6.10 -4.26 0.47
C LYS A 63 6.64 -5.62 0.08
N GLY A 64 6.36 -6.68 0.82
CA GLY A 64 6.85 -8.04 0.56
C GLY A 64 5.71 -9.03 0.32
N TYR A 65 4.66 -8.88 1.09
CA TYR A 65 3.43 -9.63 1.02
C TYR A 65 2.24 -8.71 1.20
N PHE A 66 1.09 -9.10 0.67
CA PHE A 66 -0.18 -8.54 1.08
C PHE A 66 -0.57 -9.08 2.46
N PRO A 67 -1.30 -8.31 3.27
CA PRO A 67 -1.85 -8.76 4.54
C PRO A 67 -3.02 -9.72 4.32
N PHE A 68 -2.75 -10.81 3.63
CA PHE A 68 -3.67 -11.85 3.20
C PHE A 68 -3.06 -13.22 3.42
N GLY A 69 -3.88 -14.18 3.82
CA GLY A 69 -3.52 -15.57 3.89
C GLY A 69 -4.75 -16.46 3.80
N ALA A 70 -4.57 -17.66 3.27
CA ALA A 70 -5.63 -18.65 3.22
C ALA A 70 -5.08 -20.06 3.47
N VAL A 71 -5.94 -20.91 4.03
CA VAL A 71 -5.71 -22.34 4.16
C VAL A 71 -6.80 -23.06 3.39
N GLU A 72 -6.42 -23.93 2.49
CA GLU A 72 -7.32 -24.75 1.70
C GLU A 72 -7.16 -26.21 2.07
N ASP A 73 -8.27 -26.87 2.38
CA ASP A 73 -8.37 -28.31 2.42
C ASP A 73 -8.82 -28.81 1.04
N THR A 74 -7.90 -29.37 0.29
CA THR A 74 -8.18 -29.85 -1.09
C THR A 74 -9.05 -31.10 -1.11
N LYS A 75 -9.06 -31.89 -0.04
CA LYS A 75 -9.88 -33.09 0.10
C LYS A 75 -11.34 -32.76 0.42
N ALA A 76 -11.53 -31.81 1.33
CA ALA A 76 -12.86 -31.30 1.65
C ALA A 76 -13.37 -30.26 0.64
N GLY A 77 -12.50 -29.69 -0.19
CA GLY A 77 -12.84 -28.63 -1.13
C GLY A 77 -13.25 -27.33 -0.44
N VAL A 78 -12.63 -26.99 0.70
CA VAL A 78 -12.97 -25.82 1.51
C VAL A 78 -11.75 -24.93 1.68
N VAL A 79 -11.95 -23.62 1.64
CA VAL A 79 -10.91 -22.63 1.94
C VAL A 79 -11.37 -21.67 3.01
N TRP A 80 -10.46 -21.35 3.94
CA TRP A 80 -10.56 -20.27 4.91
C TRP A 80 -9.55 -19.20 4.51
N ALA A 81 -10.03 -17.98 4.28
CA ALA A 81 -9.16 -16.87 3.92
C ALA A 81 -9.38 -15.70 4.88
N ALA A 82 -8.31 -14.97 5.15
CA ALA A 82 -8.31 -13.76 5.96
C ALA A 82 -7.52 -12.65 5.29
N GLN A 83 -8.02 -11.43 5.43
CA GLN A 83 -7.35 -10.20 5.06
C GLN A 83 -7.35 -9.25 6.24
N LEU A 84 -6.22 -8.59 6.50
CA LEU A 84 -6.14 -7.52 7.49
C LEU A 84 -6.32 -6.17 6.78
N ALA A 85 -7.24 -5.35 7.27
CA ALA A 85 -7.41 -3.96 6.84
C ALA A 85 -6.43 -3.08 7.62
N ILE A 86 -5.17 -3.02 7.17
CA ILE A 86 -4.09 -2.43 7.94
C ILE A 86 -3.18 -1.55 7.09
N GLU A 87 -2.77 -0.42 7.66
CA GLU A 87 -1.95 0.62 7.01
C GLU A 87 -0.53 0.72 7.56
N CYS A 88 -0.15 -0.16 8.47
CA CYS A 88 1.14 -0.12 9.18
C CYS A 88 1.75 -1.52 9.28
N SER A 89 2.67 -1.71 10.23
CA SER A 89 3.30 -2.99 10.50
C SER A 89 2.28 -4.05 10.93
N TRP A 90 2.38 -5.22 10.34
CA TRP A 90 1.48 -6.34 10.59
C TRP A 90 2.22 -7.66 10.48
N GLN A 91 1.61 -8.71 11.02
CA GLN A 91 2.06 -10.08 10.86
C GLN A 91 0.89 -11.04 10.70
N MET A 92 1.16 -12.13 10.01
CA MET A 92 0.31 -13.32 9.96
C MET A 92 1.19 -14.56 10.18
N GLU A 93 0.62 -15.59 10.74
CA GLU A 93 1.31 -16.80 11.07
C GLU A 93 0.41 -18.01 10.84
N PHE A 94 0.93 -19.00 10.11
CA PHE A 94 0.34 -20.32 10.00
C PHE A 94 1.12 -21.27 10.90
N TYR A 95 0.43 -22.09 11.66
CA TYR A 95 1.09 -23.00 12.56
C TYR A 95 0.30 -24.29 12.76
N ARG A 96 1.05 -25.35 12.99
CA ARG A 96 0.53 -26.64 13.38
C ARG A 96 0.28 -26.63 14.87
N ARG A 97 -0.89 -27.11 15.28
CA ARG A 97 -1.23 -27.33 16.67
C ARG A 97 -1.86 -28.70 16.80
N ASP A 98 -1.14 -29.62 17.46
CA ASP A 98 -1.54 -31.03 17.53
C ASP A 98 -1.83 -31.58 16.11
N ASP A 99 -3.02 -32.08 15.89
CA ASP A 99 -3.47 -32.61 14.60
C ASP A 99 -4.11 -31.54 13.70
N GLY A 100 -4.28 -30.32 14.21
CA GLY A 100 -4.92 -29.22 13.51
C GLY A 100 -3.94 -28.21 12.89
N MET A 101 -4.43 -27.48 11.91
CA MET A 101 -3.78 -26.28 11.36
C MET A 101 -4.51 -25.04 11.84
N ALA A 102 -3.77 -24.02 12.22
CA ALA A 102 -4.34 -22.74 12.61
C ALA A 102 -3.60 -21.59 11.94
N PHE A 103 -4.26 -20.45 11.81
CA PHE A 103 -3.59 -19.22 11.45
C PHE A 103 -4.07 -18.03 12.28
N SER A 104 -3.17 -17.11 12.52
CA SER A 104 -3.41 -15.89 13.26
C SER A 104 -2.89 -14.69 12.50
N GLY A 105 -3.34 -13.51 12.86
CA GLY A 105 -2.86 -12.28 12.26
C GLY A 105 -3.34 -11.04 13.01
N GLY A 106 -2.68 -9.93 12.75
CA GLY A 106 -2.99 -8.64 13.36
C GLY A 106 -1.83 -7.66 13.25
N LEU A 107 -1.81 -6.70 14.17
CA LEU A 107 -0.69 -5.79 14.32
C LEU A 107 0.61 -6.55 14.59
N ALA A 108 1.72 -5.99 14.13
CA ALA A 108 3.04 -6.44 14.55
C ALA A 108 3.15 -6.36 16.09
N ASP A 109 3.97 -7.22 16.68
CA ASP A 109 4.18 -7.30 18.11
C ASP A 109 5.59 -6.86 18.52
N ARG A 110 5.97 -7.14 19.76
CA ARG A 110 7.27 -6.78 20.29
C ARG A 110 8.41 -7.55 19.61
N GLU A 111 8.20 -8.79 19.22
CA GLU A 111 9.22 -9.62 18.55
C GLU A 111 9.31 -9.27 17.07
N PHE A 112 8.15 -9.11 16.43
CA PHE A 112 8.08 -8.79 15.00
C PHE A 112 7.55 -7.38 14.81
N GLY A 113 8.44 -6.39 14.81
CA GLY A 113 8.09 -4.99 14.60
C GLY A 113 8.34 -4.07 15.78
N GLN A 114 8.77 -4.62 16.93
CA GLN A 114 9.14 -3.85 18.12
C GLN A 114 8.04 -2.88 18.59
N TRP A 115 6.77 -3.28 18.40
CA TRP A 115 5.62 -2.46 18.75
C TRP A 115 4.90 -3.00 19.98
N MET A 116 4.49 -2.09 20.82
CA MET A 116 3.73 -2.40 22.01
C MET A 116 2.85 -1.20 22.38
N LYS A 117 1.65 -1.45 22.85
CA LYS A 117 0.75 -0.44 23.40
C LYS A 117 0.36 -0.76 24.82
N THR A 118 0.66 0.17 25.72
CA THR A 118 0.14 0.11 27.09
C THR A 118 -1.27 0.70 27.13
N ILE A 119 -2.23 -0.04 27.65
CA ILE A 119 -3.61 0.40 27.85
C ILE A 119 -3.82 0.54 29.36
N LYS A 120 -4.10 1.76 29.81
CA LYS A 120 -4.35 2.04 31.23
C LYS A 120 -5.78 1.65 31.59
N PRO A 121 -6.06 1.46 32.91
CA PRO A 121 -7.43 1.24 33.37
C PRO A 121 -8.39 2.33 32.86
N GLY A 122 -9.49 1.92 32.22
CA GLY A 122 -10.48 2.82 31.63
C GLY A 122 -10.18 3.29 30.21
N GLU A 123 -8.99 2.99 29.66
CA GLU A 123 -8.67 3.24 28.26
C GLU A 123 -9.07 2.05 27.36
N SER A 124 -9.32 2.32 26.11
CA SER A 124 -9.57 1.31 25.06
C SER A 124 -8.63 1.51 23.88
N PHE A 125 -8.39 0.43 23.16
CA PHE A 125 -7.67 0.46 21.89
C PHE A 125 -8.42 -0.41 20.88
N THR A 126 -8.76 0.18 19.74
CA THR A 126 -9.40 -0.54 18.63
C THR A 126 -8.31 -1.03 17.68
N THR A 127 -8.24 -2.33 17.47
CA THR A 127 -7.34 -2.92 16.47
C THR A 127 -7.87 -2.68 15.06
N PRO A 128 -7.02 -2.72 14.03
CA PRO A 128 -7.47 -2.86 12.66
C PRO A 128 -8.40 -4.06 12.48
N GLU A 129 -9.28 -3.98 11.50
CA GLU A 129 -10.22 -5.04 11.19
C GLU A 129 -9.55 -6.23 10.51
N ALA A 130 -10.02 -7.43 10.82
CA ALA A 130 -9.73 -8.64 10.09
C ALA A 130 -10.99 -9.11 9.36
N ILE A 131 -10.89 -9.28 8.06
CA ILE A 131 -11.98 -9.73 7.21
C ILE A 131 -11.77 -11.21 6.91
N LEU A 132 -12.74 -12.03 7.23
CA LEU A 132 -12.67 -13.49 7.11
C LEU A 132 -13.72 -13.98 6.13
N THR A 133 -13.37 -14.99 5.35
CA THR A 133 -14.31 -15.70 4.50
C THR A 133 -14.04 -17.20 4.52
N VAL A 134 -15.09 -17.98 4.42
CA VAL A 134 -15.04 -19.43 4.22
C VAL A 134 -15.89 -19.76 3.02
N CYS A 135 -15.38 -20.59 2.12
CA CYS A 135 -16.15 -21.05 0.98
C CYS A 135 -15.74 -22.47 0.57
N CYS A 136 -16.67 -23.16 -0.08
CA CYS A 136 -16.40 -24.42 -0.75
C CYS A 136 -16.01 -24.18 -2.21
N SER A 137 -15.44 -25.19 -2.84
CA SER A 137 -15.12 -25.15 -4.27
C SER A 137 -16.38 -24.83 -5.11
N ASP A 138 -16.21 -23.95 -6.08
CA ASP A 138 -17.23 -23.61 -7.07
C ASP A 138 -16.57 -23.66 -8.45
N GLU A 139 -17.00 -24.60 -9.28
CA GLU A 139 -16.45 -24.80 -10.63
C GLU A 139 -16.53 -23.55 -11.51
N ARG A 140 -17.47 -22.62 -11.22
CA ARG A 140 -17.63 -21.37 -11.97
C ARG A 140 -16.62 -20.30 -11.58
N ALA A 141 -16.04 -20.42 -10.41
CA ALA A 141 -15.15 -19.41 -9.86
C ALA A 141 -13.66 -19.65 -10.16
N GLY A 142 -13.33 -20.76 -10.79
CA GLY A 142 -11.94 -21.21 -10.94
C GLY A 142 -11.48 -22.04 -9.74
N SER A 143 -10.35 -21.71 -9.14
CA SER A 143 -9.88 -22.40 -7.92
C SER A 143 -10.67 -21.95 -6.68
N THR A 144 -10.65 -22.77 -5.63
CA THR A 144 -11.31 -22.44 -4.34
C THR A 144 -10.78 -21.14 -3.74
N VAL A 145 -9.46 -20.89 -3.84
CA VAL A 145 -8.86 -19.66 -3.36
C VAL A 145 -9.26 -18.44 -4.20
N ASP A 146 -9.45 -18.59 -5.51
CA ASP A 146 -9.97 -17.50 -6.36
C ASP A 146 -11.37 -17.10 -5.94
N TYR A 147 -12.19 -18.07 -5.60
CA TYR A 147 -13.55 -17.79 -5.09
C TYR A 147 -13.50 -17.05 -3.74
N ALA A 148 -12.62 -17.45 -2.84
CA ALA A 148 -12.42 -16.70 -1.60
C ALA A 148 -11.98 -15.24 -1.86
N CYS A 149 -11.05 -15.02 -2.78
CA CYS A 149 -10.62 -13.68 -3.18
C CYS A 149 -11.76 -12.87 -3.81
N GLN A 150 -12.61 -13.47 -4.65
CA GLN A 150 -13.78 -12.81 -5.22
C GLN A 150 -14.78 -12.38 -4.13
N ARG A 151 -15.00 -13.22 -3.10
CA ARG A 151 -15.85 -12.87 -1.96
C ARG A 151 -15.29 -11.70 -1.15
N LEU A 152 -13.98 -11.69 -0.88
CA LEU A 152 -13.32 -10.54 -0.23
C LEU A 152 -13.45 -9.27 -1.08
N THR A 153 -13.28 -9.37 -2.39
CA THR A 153 -13.47 -8.25 -3.33
C THR A 153 -14.91 -7.73 -3.30
N GLN A 154 -15.91 -8.59 -3.32
CA GLN A 154 -17.32 -8.19 -3.22
C GLN A 154 -17.62 -7.49 -1.90
N TYR A 155 -17.06 -7.98 -0.79
CA TYR A 155 -17.16 -7.31 0.51
C TYR A 155 -16.54 -5.91 0.47
N ALA A 156 -15.31 -5.82 -0.06
CA ALA A 156 -14.61 -4.54 -0.18
C ALA A 156 -15.38 -3.54 -1.06
N GLN A 157 -15.91 -3.97 -2.19
CA GLN A 157 -16.74 -3.11 -3.06
C GLN A 157 -17.99 -2.58 -2.36
N LYS A 158 -18.62 -3.40 -1.55
CA LYS A 158 -19.89 -3.04 -0.90
C LYS A 158 -19.72 -2.21 0.36
N TYR A 159 -18.71 -2.49 1.17
CA TYR A 159 -18.60 -1.99 2.54
C TYR A 159 -17.36 -1.14 2.82
N VAL A 160 -16.31 -1.27 2.01
CA VAL A 160 -15.02 -0.61 2.23
C VAL A 160 -14.75 0.47 1.17
N ASN A 161 -15.22 0.25 -0.06
CA ASN A 161 -14.96 1.16 -1.17
C ASN A 161 -15.67 2.51 -0.96
N ALA A 162 -14.86 3.53 -0.68
CA ALA A 162 -15.28 4.93 -0.56
C ALA A 162 -14.87 5.76 -1.80
N ALA A 163 -14.68 5.12 -2.96
CA ALA A 163 -14.29 5.81 -4.17
C ALA A 163 -15.35 6.87 -4.55
N PRO A 164 -14.95 8.10 -4.89
CA PRO A 164 -15.86 9.12 -5.35
C PRO A 164 -16.53 8.70 -6.68
N GLU A 165 -17.67 9.30 -6.99
CA GLU A 165 -18.44 8.97 -8.20
C GLU A 165 -17.58 9.07 -9.48
N SER A 166 -16.65 10.04 -9.54
CA SER A 166 -15.73 10.21 -10.64
C SER A 166 -14.82 9.00 -10.92
N GLU A 167 -14.59 8.16 -9.89
CA GLU A 167 -13.72 6.98 -9.98
C GLU A 167 -14.49 5.68 -10.22
N GLN A 168 -15.81 5.69 -10.06
CA GLN A 168 -16.65 4.48 -10.21
C GLN A 168 -16.63 3.90 -11.63
N HIS A 169 -16.35 4.74 -12.62
CA HIS A 169 -16.25 4.32 -14.03
C HIS A 169 -14.82 3.97 -14.46
N LEU A 170 -13.90 3.83 -13.52
CA LEU A 170 -12.49 3.47 -13.75
C LEU A 170 -11.85 4.34 -14.86
N PRO A 171 -11.69 5.64 -14.63
CA PRO A 171 -11.11 6.53 -15.63
C PRO A 171 -9.69 6.10 -15.98
N ILE A 172 -9.35 6.15 -17.26
CA ILE A 172 -8.00 5.82 -17.73
C ILE A 172 -7.08 6.99 -17.41
N LEU A 173 -6.07 6.73 -16.59
CA LEU A 173 -5.05 7.68 -16.20
C LEU A 173 -3.72 7.36 -16.87
N PHE A 174 -3.09 8.36 -17.48
CA PHE A 174 -1.72 8.27 -17.98
C PHE A 174 -0.80 9.13 -17.11
N ASN A 175 0.20 8.51 -16.50
CA ASN A 175 1.25 9.21 -15.77
C ASN A 175 2.43 9.48 -16.73
N GLU A 176 2.73 10.75 -16.95
CA GLU A 176 3.76 11.17 -17.91
C GLU A 176 5.20 10.95 -17.42
N TYR A 177 5.41 10.62 -16.15
CA TYR A 177 6.74 10.55 -15.52
C TYR A 177 7.77 9.77 -16.32
N CYS A 178 7.44 8.55 -16.75
CA CYS A 178 8.36 7.71 -17.51
C CYS A 178 8.56 8.20 -18.95
N THR A 179 7.64 8.99 -19.49
CA THR A 179 7.74 9.56 -20.84
C THR A 179 8.67 10.76 -20.86
N THR A 180 8.60 11.61 -19.83
CA THR A 180 9.36 12.87 -19.76
C THR A 180 10.51 12.82 -18.76
N TRP A 181 10.61 11.74 -17.99
CA TRP A 181 11.51 11.60 -16.84
C TRP A 181 11.41 12.77 -15.85
N GLY A 182 10.16 13.17 -15.57
CA GLY A 182 9.85 14.24 -14.65
C GLY A 182 10.13 15.65 -15.19
N LEU A 183 10.07 15.83 -16.50
CA LEU A 183 10.12 17.13 -17.17
C LEU A 183 8.80 17.42 -17.91
N PRO A 184 7.69 17.66 -17.19
CA PRO A 184 6.38 17.93 -17.80
C PRO A 184 6.28 19.37 -18.34
N SER A 185 7.10 19.72 -19.32
CA SER A 185 7.02 21.02 -19.98
C SER A 185 5.75 21.13 -20.81
N HIS A 186 5.32 22.37 -21.12
CA HIS A 186 4.18 22.59 -22.02
C HIS A 186 4.34 21.85 -23.36
N GLU A 187 5.53 21.87 -23.94
CA GLU A 187 5.84 21.21 -25.22
C GLU A 187 5.70 19.68 -25.11
N ASN A 188 6.26 19.07 -24.05
CA ASN A 188 6.13 17.63 -23.80
C ASN A 188 4.67 17.24 -23.59
N ILE A 189 3.92 18.00 -22.80
CA ILE A 189 2.50 17.75 -22.56
C ILE A 189 1.68 17.86 -23.84
N LYS A 190 1.96 18.87 -24.68
CA LYS A 190 1.34 19.02 -25.99
C LYS A 190 1.60 17.79 -26.87
N GLY A 191 2.85 17.33 -26.93
CA GLY A 191 3.22 16.14 -27.72
C GLY A 191 2.51 14.87 -27.25
N ILE A 192 2.42 14.67 -25.92
CA ILE A 192 1.69 13.53 -25.35
C ILE A 192 0.21 13.60 -25.72
N LEU A 193 -0.44 14.75 -25.51
CA LEU A 193 -1.86 14.91 -25.79
C LEU A 193 -2.17 14.74 -27.29
N GLU A 194 -1.30 15.19 -28.17
CA GLU A 194 -1.44 14.95 -29.63
C GLU A 194 -1.32 13.46 -29.96
N ALA A 195 -0.38 12.74 -29.35
CA ALA A 195 -0.19 11.31 -29.58
C ALA A 195 -1.36 10.44 -29.08
N VAL A 196 -2.09 10.90 -28.04
CA VAL A 196 -3.24 10.18 -27.49
C VAL A 196 -4.60 10.73 -27.96
N LYS A 197 -4.62 11.68 -28.87
CA LYS A 197 -5.83 12.40 -29.34
C LYS A 197 -6.97 11.47 -29.80
N GLU A 198 -6.63 10.33 -30.39
CA GLU A 198 -7.59 9.34 -30.88
C GLU A 198 -7.77 8.16 -29.93
N ARG A 199 -7.23 8.28 -28.71
CA ARG A 199 -7.29 7.26 -27.68
C ARG A 199 -8.21 7.68 -26.54
N VAL A 200 -8.73 6.70 -25.82
CA VAL A 200 -9.49 6.97 -24.62
C VAL A 200 -8.51 7.31 -23.50
N LEU A 201 -8.45 8.58 -23.13
CA LEU A 201 -7.70 9.06 -21.98
C LEU A 201 -8.57 10.02 -21.20
N ASN A 202 -8.72 9.77 -19.90
CA ASN A 202 -9.55 10.59 -19.03
C ASN A 202 -8.71 11.57 -18.20
N ILE A 203 -7.55 11.14 -17.73
CA ILE A 203 -6.67 11.91 -16.84
C ILE A 203 -5.24 11.82 -17.31
N LEU A 204 -4.57 12.96 -17.43
CA LEU A 204 -3.11 13.05 -17.60
C LEU A 204 -2.49 13.55 -16.29
N LEU A 205 -1.73 12.69 -15.64
CA LEU A 205 -1.07 12.99 -14.37
C LEU A 205 0.33 13.55 -14.60
N LEU A 206 0.58 14.75 -14.08
CA LEU A 206 1.87 15.41 -14.11
C LEU A 206 2.67 15.08 -12.85
N THR A 207 3.84 14.48 -13.03
CA THR A 207 4.75 14.15 -11.94
C THR A 207 5.94 15.11 -11.98
N VAL A 208 5.98 16.02 -11.04
CA VAL A 208 6.93 17.15 -11.06
C VAL A 208 8.26 16.85 -10.37
N ALA A 209 8.44 15.65 -9.85
CA ALA A 209 9.62 15.25 -9.06
C ALA A 209 10.96 15.33 -9.83
N GLY A 210 10.96 15.20 -11.14
CA GLY A 210 12.18 15.15 -11.95
C GLY A 210 12.66 16.50 -12.50
N LEU A 211 11.81 17.51 -12.54
CA LEU A 211 12.11 18.79 -13.18
C LEU A 211 13.31 19.49 -12.54
N LEU A 212 13.45 19.38 -11.25
CA LEU A 212 14.45 20.06 -10.46
C LEU A 212 15.85 19.46 -10.59
N ARG A 213 15.94 18.21 -11.03
CA ARG A 213 17.22 17.55 -11.30
C ARG A 213 17.99 18.16 -12.48
N LYS A 214 17.31 18.84 -13.41
CA LYS A 214 17.93 19.51 -14.55
C LYS A 214 18.17 21.00 -14.38
N VAL A 215 17.39 21.66 -13.52
CA VAL A 215 17.52 23.10 -13.28
C VAL A 215 18.65 23.39 -12.28
N TYR A 216 18.91 22.46 -11.38
CA TYR A 216 20.01 22.55 -10.41
C TYR A 216 20.97 21.38 -10.63
N THR A 217 22.14 21.66 -11.16
CA THR A 217 23.23 20.71 -11.43
C THR A 217 23.80 20.16 -10.12
N GLY A 218 23.15 19.18 -9.54
CA GLY A 218 23.59 18.49 -8.34
C GLY A 218 22.53 17.48 -7.85
N ALA A 219 22.97 16.38 -7.28
CA ALA A 219 22.14 15.25 -6.83
C ALA A 219 21.12 15.58 -5.71
N ALA A 220 20.98 16.83 -5.34
CA ALA A 220 20.28 17.29 -4.12
C ALA A 220 19.03 18.13 -4.34
N ALA A 221 18.59 18.35 -5.55
CA ALA A 221 17.52 19.31 -5.86
C ALA A 221 16.10 18.69 -5.71
N TRP A 222 15.72 18.33 -4.52
CA TRP A 222 14.32 18.17 -4.14
C TRP A 222 13.85 19.50 -3.55
N VAL A 223 13.37 20.36 -4.43
CA VAL A 223 12.87 21.70 -4.05
C VAL A 223 11.56 21.58 -3.29
N THR A 224 11.24 22.58 -2.50
CA THR A 224 9.99 22.68 -1.75
C THR A 224 8.79 22.42 -2.65
N MET A 225 7.80 21.74 -2.11
CA MET A 225 6.48 21.54 -2.69
C MET A 225 5.88 22.82 -3.31
N TYR A 226 6.16 23.98 -2.72
CA TYR A 226 5.72 25.28 -3.23
C TYR A 226 6.20 25.57 -4.67
N HIS A 227 7.47 25.38 -4.95
CA HIS A 227 8.00 25.59 -6.32
C HIS A 227 7.43 24.59 -7.32
N LEU A 228 7.17 23.37 -6.87
CA LEU A 228 6.53 22.33 -7.69
C LEU A 228 5.09 22.73 -8.06
N ILE A 229 4.33 23.24 -7.10
CA ILE A 229 2.96 23.72 -7.33
C ILE A 229 2.96 24.88 -8.33
N VAL A 230 3.80 25.89 -8.11
CA VAL A 230 3.89 27.06 -9.01
C VAL A 230 4.28 26.65 -10.42
N PHE A 231 5.24 25.72 -10.58
CA PHE A 231 5.61 25.21 -11.87
C PHE A 231 4.46 24.44 -12.53
N SER A 232 3.82 23.55 -11.82
CA SER A 232 2.69 22.75 -12.32
C SER A 232 1.53 23.66 -12.73
N GLN A 233 1.21 24.68 -11.95
CA GLN A 233 0.19 25.67 -12.30
C GLN A 233 0.55 26.39 -13.62
N LYS A 234 1.80 26.81 -13.78
CA LYS A 234 2.24 27.45 -15.03
C LYS A 234 2.07 26.53 -16.24
N VAL A 235 2.49 25.28 -16.14
CA VAL A 235 2.32 24.28 -17.23
C VAL A 235 0.84 24.02 -17.49
N LEU A 236 0.02 23.88 -16.45
CA LEU A 236 -1.42 23.66 -16.57
C LEU A 236 -2.11 24.85 -17.25
N VAL A 237 -1.80 26.08 -16.86
CA VAL A 237 -2.35 27.29 -17.48
C VAL A 237 -1.97 27.35 -18.97
N GLN A 238 -0.70 27.11 -19.30
CA GLN A 238 -0.24 27.10 -20.69
C GLN A 238 -0.88 26.01 -21.54
N SER A 239 -1.21 24.88 -20.91
CA SER A 239 -1.79 23.71 -21.60
C SER A 239 -3.32 23.63 -21.48
N ALA A 240 -3.96 24.54 -20.76
CA ALA A 240 -5.39 24.49 -20.43
C ALA A 240 -6.31 24.32 -21.64
N MET A 241 -6.04 25.05 -22.73
CA MET A 241 -6.84 24.95 -23.97
C MET A 241 -6.71 23.58 -24.64
N ILE A 242 -5.55 22.93 -24.53
CA ILE A 242 -5.33 21.60 -25.12
C ILE A 242 -6.09 20.55 -24.29
N PHE A 243 -5.99 20.61 -22.97
CA PHE A 243 -6.77 19.76 -22.07
C PHE A 243 -8.27 19.89 -22.32
N ALA A 244 -8.78 21.13 -22.40
CA ALA A 244 -10.19 21.39 -22.66
C ALA A 244 -10.66 20.84 -24.01
N ARG A 245 -9.89 21.01 -25.08
CA ARG A 245 -10.22 20.51 -26.42
C ARG A 245 -10.31 19.00 -26.51
N GLN A 246 -9.57 18.28 -25.67
CA GLN A 246 -9.52 16.82 -25.68
C GLN A 246 -10.35 16.19 -24.57
N ALA A 247 -11.02 16.98 -23.72
CA ALA A 247 -11.77 16.54 -22.56
C ALA A 247 -10.94 15.70 -21.57
N VAL A 248 -9.62 15.90 -21.54
CA VAL A 248 -8.71 15.26 -20.60
C VAL A 248 -8.57 16.11 -19.35
N LYS A 249 -8.72 15.50 -18.19
CA LYS A 249 -8.55 16.19 -16.91
C LYS A 249 -7.07 16.21 -16.53
N PRO A 250 -6.50 17.36 -16.14
CA PRO A 250 -5.16 17.43 -15.59
C PRO A 250 -5.14 16.88 -14.14
N GLY A 251 -4.13 16.08 -13.82
CA GLY A 251 -3.81 15.65 -12.47
C GLY A 251 -2.40 16.09 -12.09
N ILE A 252 -2.12 16.19 -10.81
CA ILE A 252 -0.79 16.50 -10.26
C ILE A 252 -0.45 15.48 -9.19
N TRP A 253 0.77 14.94 -9.25
CA TRP A 253 1.29 14.05 -8.24
C TRP A 253 2.27 14.78 -7.30
N PHE A 254 2.14 14.54 -6.01
CA PHE A 254 2.98 15.11 -4.96
C PHE A 254 3.50 14.04 -3.99
N GLU A 255 4.78 14.13 -3.61
CA GLU A 255 5.33 13.47 -2.42
C GLU A 255 5.14 14.40 -1.22
N ILE A 256 3.95 14.42 -0.64
CA ILE A 256 3.54 15.42 0.34
C ILE A 256 4.33 15.36 1.66
N ASP A 257 4.78 14.17 2.04
CA ASP A 257 5.51 13.91 3.29
C ASP A 257 7.02 14.11 3.20
N ASN A 258 7.55 14.33 2.01
CA ASN A 258 8.98 14.44 1.76
C ASN A 258 9.49 15.89 1.80
N VAL A 259 10.67 16.07 2.41
CA VAL A 259 11.39 17.35 2.47
C VAL A 259 12.78 17.16 1.89
N GLY A 260 13.06 17.79 0.76
CA GLY A 260 14.36 17.75 0.11
C GLY A 260 15.37 18.69 0.78
N ARG A 261 16.65 18.31 0.71
CA ARG A 261 17.78 18.99 1.34
C ARG A 261 17.87 20.48 1.00
N ASP A 262 17.57 20.86 -0.23
CA ASP A 262 17.73 22.25 -0.70
C ASP A 262 16.47 23.11 -0.41
N SER A 263 15.52 22.57 0.35
CA SER A 263 14.34 23.33 0.76
C SER A 263 14.60 24.13 2.04
N HIS A 264 14.05 25.34 2.16
CA HIS A 264 14.10 26.12 3.39
C HIS A 264 13.58 25.36 4.60
N VAL A 265 12.54 24.57 4.42
CA VAL A 265 11.93 23.76 5.48
C VAL A 265 12.90 22.73 6.05
N TYR A 266 13.81 22.23 5.23
CA TYR A 266 14.77 21.20 5.66
C TYR A 266 15.66 21.65 6.82
N SER A 267 16.10 22.91 6.80
CA SER A 267 17.01 23.48 7.80
C SER A 267 16.32 24.38 8.82
N GLU A 268 15.20 25.00 8.46
CA GLU A 268 14.55 26.02 9.27
C GLU A 268 13.42 25.48 10.15
N ARG A 269 12.87 24.30 9.79
CA ARG A 269 11.69 23.73 10.45
C ARG A 269 11.90 22.28 10.85
N GLU A 270 12.99 22.01 11.58
CA GLU A 270 13.24 20.68 12.15
C GLU A 270 12.16 20.24 13.15
N ASP A 271 11.47 21.20 13.75
CA ASP A 271 10.33 21.01 14.65
C ASP A 271 9.16 20.26 14.00
N LEU A 272 9.05 20.33 12.67
CA LEU A 272 7.99 19.63 11.90
C LEU A 272 8.41 18.24 11.41
N MET A 273 9.67 17.87 11.60
CA MET A 273 10.24 16.65 11.03
C MET A 273 10.05 15.44 11.94
N LEU A 274 9.99 14.28 11.30
CA LEU A 274 9.99 13.00 12.00
C LEU A 274 11.35 12.78 12.69
N HIS A 275 11.31 12.44 13.98
CA HIS A 275 12.48 12.13 14.79
C HIS A 275 12.58 10.65 15.11
N ARG A 276 13.80 10.17 15.16
CA ARG A 276 14.16 8.84 15.68
C ARG A 276 15.31 8.97 16.67
N ASP A 277 15.13 8.43 17.87
CA ASP A 277 16.13 8.50 18.95
C ASP A 277 16.62 9.94 19.23
N GLY A 278 15.70 10.90 19.22
CA GLY A 278 15.98 12.31 19.47
C GLY A 278 16.68 13.07 18.34
N LYS A 279 16.85 12.44 17.16
CA LYS A 279 17.46 13.05 15.97
C LYS A 279 16.47 13.06 14.81
N VAL A 280 16.55 14.11 13.98
CA VAL A 280 15.75 14.17 12.75
C VAL A 280 16.08 12.98 11.84
N LEU A 281 15.04 12.22 11.49
CA LEU A 281 15.19 11.10 10.57
C LEU A 281 15.57 11.62 9.19
N THR A 282 16.78 11.28 8.77
CA THR A 282 17.29 11.64 7.44
C THR A 282 17.69 10.40 6.68
N THR A 283 17.12 10.19 5.50
CA THR A 283 17.46 9.09 4.60
C THR A 283 18.00 9.65 3.30
N LYS A 284 19.29 9.37 3.03
CA LYS A 284 20.02 10.02 1.93
C LYS A 284 20.00 11.54 2.13
N GLU A 285 19.30 12.28 1.29
CA GLU A 285 19.18 13.74 1.34
C GLU A 285 17.74 14.19 1.59
N ARG A 286 16.90 13.33 2.19
CA ARG A 286 15.50 13.58 2.48
C ARG A 286 15.23 13.51 3.96
N ARG A 287 14.38 14.40 4.43
CA ARG A 287 13.68 14.38 5.72
C ARG A 287 12.20 14.13 5.47
N PHE A 288 11.46 13.84 6.51
CA PHE A 288 10.05 13.54 6.41
C PHE A 288 9.27 14.34 7.43
N PHE A 289 8.13 14.90 7.04
CA PHE A 289 7.23 15.51 8.00
C PHE A 289 6.70 14.47 8.99
N ASP A 290 6.61 14.88 10.25
CA ASP A 290 5.91 14.08 11.26
C ASP A 290 4.40 14.28 11.12
N MET A 291 3.74 13.33 10.47
CA MET A 291 2.30 13.37 10.24
C MET A 291 1.47 13.15 11.52
N CYS A 292 2.10 12.87 12.67
CA CYS A 292 1.46 12.91 13.98
C CYS A 292 1.56 14.29 14.65
N ASN A 293 2.37 15.20 14.09
CA ASN A 293 2.55 16.56 14.60
C ASN A 293 1.47 17.50 13.99
N PRO A 294 0.56 18.08 14.80
CA PRO A 294 -0.46 19.01 14.30
C PRO A 294 0.09 20.21 13.54
N ASP A 295 1.26 20.71 13.92
CA ASP A 295 1.89 21.86 13.26
C ASP A 295 2.42 21.50 11.87
N ALA A 296 2.91 20.26 11.68
CA ALA A 296 3.28 19.74 10.36
C ALA A 296 2.05 19.61 9.45
N ILE A 297 0.94 19.09 9.99
CA ILE A 297 -0.32 19.00 9.25
C ILE A 297 -0.84 20.39 8.87
N ALA A 298 -0.83 21.33 9.80
CA ALA A 298 -1.24 22.72 9.55
C ALA A 298 -0.38 23.39 8.48
N TYR A 299 0.95 23.19 8.55
CA TYR A 299 1.89 23.71 7.56
C TYR A 299 1.58 23.14 6.16
N LEU A 300 1.43 21.82 6.02
CA LEU A 300 1.12 21.17 4.76
C LEU A 300 -0.25 21.59 4.22
N THR A 301 -1.23 21.74 5.09
CA THR A 301 -2.56 22.23 4.71
C THR A 301 -2.50 23.63 4.11
N ASP A 302 -1.76 24.55 4.74
CA ASP A 302 -1.59 25.92 4.21
C ASP A 302 -0.79 25.94 2.90
N LYS A 303 0.38 25.29 2.89
CA LYS A 303 1.35 25.40 1.79
C LYS A 303 1.02 24.54 0.58
N VAL A 304 0.31 23.43 0.76
CA VAL A 304 -0.05 22.52 -0.34
C VAL A 304 -1.54 22.66 -0.66
N ILE A 305 -2.41 22.25 0.28
CA ILE A 305 -3.85 22.19 0.02
C ILE A 305 -4.42 23.60 -0.23
N GLY A 306 -3.96 24.60 0.53
CA GLY A 306 -4.36 26.01 0.35
C GLY A 306 -3.95 26.58 -1.01
N GLN A 307 -2.84 26.10 -1.60
CA GLN A 307 -2.44 26.53 -2.95
C GLN A 307 -3.21 25.83 -4.06
N LEU A 308 -3.58 24.56 -3.86
CA LEU A 308 -4.39 23.82 -4.83
C LEU A 308 -5.83 24.34 -4.95
N LYS A 309 -6.32 25.04 -3.93
CA LYS A 309 -7.66 25.65 -3.92
C LYS A 309 -7.74 27.03 -4.58
N LYS A 310 -6.61 27.65 -4.90
CA LYS A 310 -6.50 28.92 -5.61
C LYS A 310 -6.48 28.71 -7.13
#